data_e13952c639f34a0edbf8205cc7a0d348
#
_entry.id   e13952c639f34a0edbf8205cc7a0d348
#
_cell.length_a   1.000
_cell.length_b   1.000
_cell.length_c   1.000
_cell.angle_alpha   90.00
_cell.angle_beta   90.00
_cell.angle_gamma   90.00
#
_symmetry.space_group_name_H-M   'P 1'
#
loop_
_entity.id
_entity.type
_entity.pdbx_description
1 polymer ?
#
loop_
_entity_poly.entity_id
_entity_poly.type
_entity_poly.pdbx_seq_one_letter_code
_entity_poly.pdbx_strand_id
1 'polypeptide(L)'
;CDHLDNRGHAGPRHLIHSDLGRVEWRQSLPVCERLAARLGVELVVVRRQAGDMMDRWLSRWEGNVARYANLACVKLILPWSTPSTRFCTAELKSAVIASAMRRRFPTGDVVSAAGIRREESSVRARMPVWRRDERTVRKSGMGHTWNPILGWSRADVINYVRSRGDRLHEAYTTYGSTRVSCAFCIMGSEHDLRASAGCADNVAIYREMVELEVLSTFSFQGSRWLGDVAPHLL
;
A
#
# COMPACT_ATOMS: atom_id res chain seq x y z
N CYS A 1 -9.87 -16.84 1.69
CA CYS A 1 -10.67 -17.63 2.62
C CYS A 1 -11.40 -18.76 1.87
N ASP A 2 -12.28 -18.48 0.91
CA ASP A 2 -13.10 -19.52 0.21
C ASP A 2 -12.28 -20.70 -0.32
N HIS A 3 -11.09 -20.44 -0.92
CA HIS A 3 -10.22 -21.52 -1.38
C HIS A 3 -9.74 -22.41 -0.22
N LEU A 4 -9.40 -21.82 0.91
CA LEU A 4 -8.98 -22.56 2.10
C LEU A 4 -10.14 -23.31 2.73
N ASP A 5 -11.34 -22.70 2.78
CA ASP A 5 -12.55 -23.36 3.27
C ASP A 5 -12.93 -24.56 2.42
N ASN A 6 -12.90 -24.40 1.10
CA ASN A 6 -13.17 -25.50 0.14
C ASN A 6 -12.14 -26.64 0.22
N ARG A 7 -10.96 -26.40 0.80
CA ARG A 7 -9.90 -27.40 1.04
C ARG A 7 -9.89 -27.93 2.48
N GLY A 8 -10.87 -27.56 3.30
CA GLY A 8 -10.97 -28.02 4.69
C GLY A 8 -9.86 -27.50 5.59
N HIS A 9 -9.28 -26.33 5.29
CA HIS A 9 -8.22 -25.73 6.12
C HIS A 9 -8.78 -25.30 7.49
N ALA A 10 -8.33 -25.92 8.56
CA ALA A 10 -8.75 -25.63 9.93
C ALA A 10 -7.82 -24.69 10.70
N GLY A 11 -6.70 -24.27 10.10
CA GLY A 11 -5.73 -23.38 10.76
C GLY A 11 -6.26 -21.94 10.95
N PRO A 12 -5.71 -21.19 11.92
CA PRO A 12 -6.10 -19.82 12.17
C PRO A 12 -5.80 -18.92 10.96
N ARG A 13 -6.70 -17.98 10.71
CA ARG A 13 -6.60 -17.00 9.62
C ARG A 13 -6.76 -15.60 10.17
N HIS A 14 -5.96 -14.66 9.68
CA HIS A 14 -6.01 -13.27 10.07
C HIS A 14 -5.94 -12.38 8.82
N LEU A 15 -6.64 -11.27 8.85
CA LEU A 15 -6.47 -10.19 7.88
C LEU A 15 -5.47 -9.18 8.48
N ILE A 16 -4.45 -8.81 7.73
CA ILE A 16 -3.49 -7.79 8.19
C ILE A 16 -3.58 -6.59 7.27
N HIS A 17 -3.94 -5.44 7.83
CA HIS A 17 -3.99 -4.16 7.15
C HIS A 17 -2.84 -3.27 7.61
N SER A 18 -2.04 -2.77 6.66
CA SER A 18 -0.99 -1.78 6.95
C SER A 18 -1.53 -0.39 6.69
N ASP A 19 -1.84 0.32 7.75
CA ASP A 19 -2.32 1.69 7.71
C ASP A 19 -1.17 2.66 7.42
N LEU A 20 -1.31 3.43 6.36
CA LEU A 20 -0.32 4.39 5.88
C LEU A 20 -0.56 5.82 6.37
N GLY A 21 -1.60 6.01 7.19
CA GLY A 21 -2.00 7.30 7.72
C GLY A 21 -2.65 8.21 6.66
N ARG A 22 -2.29 9.49 6.69
CA ARG A 22 -2.92 10.55 5.88
C ARG A 22 -3.02 10.27 4.39
N VAL A 23 -2.09 9.52 3.82
CA VAL A 23 -2.07 9.22 2.38
C VAL A 23 -3.00 8.08 1.97
N GLU A 24 -3.67 7.43 2.92
CA GLU A 24 -4.58 6.34 2.62
C GLU A 24 -6.01 6.85 2.40
N TRP A 25 -6.75 6.19 1.52
CA TRP A 25 -8.18 6.44 1.41
C TRP A 25 -8.87 6.15 2.74
N ARG A 26 -9.67 7.09 3.24
CA ARG A 26 -10.41 6.92 4.50
C ARG A 26 -11.30 5.67 4.49
N GLN A 27 -11.73 5.25 3.31
CA GLN A 27 -12.58 4.07 3.10
C GLN A 27 -11.83 2.73 3.18
N SER A 28 -10.49 2.72 3.12
CA SER A 28 -9.72 1.47 3.07
C SER A 28 -9.88 0.62 4.33
N LEU A 29 -9.75 1.21 5.52
CA LEU A 29 -9.90 0.49 6.78
C LEU A 29 -11.34 -0.05 6.97
N PRO A 30 -12.42 0.73 6.79
CA PRO A 30 -13.79 0.22 6.80
C PRO A 30 -14.06 -0.94 5.83
N VAL A 31 -13.43 -0.95 4.66
CA VAL A 31 -13.52 -2.10 3.73
C VAL A 31 -12.88 -3.35 4.35
N CYS A 32 -11.71 -3.21 4.98
CA CYS A 32 -11.04 -4.31 5.67
C CYS A 32 -11.85 -4.84 6.86
N GLU A 33 -12.47 -3.96 7.63
CA GLU A 33 -13.34 -4.31 8.77
C GLU A 33 -14.56 -5.10 8.33
N ARG A 34 -15.27 -4.62 7.29
CA ARG A 34 -16.42 -5.34 6.71
C ARG A 34 -16.03 -6.73 6.20
N LEU A 35 -14.87 -6.81 5.53
CA LEU A 35 -14.37 -8.07 5.01
C LEU A 35 -13.99 -9.05 6.12
N ALA A 36 -13.32 -8.57 7.17
CA ALA A 36 -12.94 -9.37 8.33
C ALA A 36 -14.18 -9.93 9.05
N ALA A 37 -15.18 -9.08 9.28
CA ALA A 37 -16.44 -9.47 9.90
C ALA A 37 -17.16 -10.55 9.06
N ARG A 38 -17.29 -10.35 7.74
CA ARG A 38 -17.92 -11.33 6.85
C ARG A 38 -17.19 -12.68 6.83
N LEU A 39 -15.88 -12.66 6.88
CA LEU A 39 -15.06 -13.87 6.85
C LEU A 39 -14.90 -14.52 8.22
N GLY A 40 -15.39 -13.90 9.30
CA GLY A 40 -15.20 -14.39 10.66
C GLY A 40 -13.72 -14.47 11.06
N VAL A 41 -12.88 -13.54 10.58
CA VAL A 41 -11.44 -13.52 10.86
C VAL A 41 -11.06 -12.24 11.61
N GLU A 42 -10.03 -12.33 12.43
CA GLU A 42 -9.51 -11.16 13.12
C GLU A 42 -8.82 -10.20 12.13
N LEU A 43 -9.10 -8.90 12.25
CA LEU A 43 -8.37 -7.83 11.57
C LEU A 43 -7.26 -7.30 12.46
N VAL A 44 -6.03 -7.40 11.98
CA VAL A 44 -4.83 -6.83 12.64
C VAL A 44 -4.41 -5.58 11.86
N VAL A 45 -4.58 -4.42 12.48
CA VAL A 45 -4.11 -3.14 11.89
C VAL A 45 -2.70 -2.87 12.39
N VAL A 46 -1.77 -2.64 11.47
CA VAL A 46 -0.37 -2.33 11.77
C VAL A 46 0.03 -0.99 11.18
N ARG A 47 0.88 -0.26 11.92
CA ARG A 47 1.38 1.06 11.54
C ARG A 47 2.88 1.16 11.77
N ARG A 48 3.54 2.02 11.01
CA ARG A 48 4.91 2.43 11.29
C ARG A 48 4.94 3.32 12.54
N GLN A 49 5.77 2.99 13.54
CA GLN A 49 5.84 3.75 14.80
C GLN A 49 6.41 5.17 14.61
N ALA A 50 7.33 5.35 13.68
CA ALA A 50 7.97 6.64 13.41
C ALA A 50 7.14 7.54 12.44
N GLY A 51 5.83 7.51 12.57
CA GLY A 51 4.90 8.32 11.79
C GLY A 51 4.42 7.67 10.48
N ASP A 52 3.53 8.37 9.80
CA ASP A 52 2.89 7.92 8.56
C ASP A 52 3.76 8.16 7.31
N MET A 53 3.17 8.04 6.13
CA MET A 53 3.90 8.22 4.88
C MET A 53 4.30 9.68 4.64
N MET A 54 3.43 10.63 4.99
CA MET A 54 3.73 12.05 4.86
C MET A 54 4.88 12.45 5.79
N ASP A 55 4.86 11.99 7.06
CA ASP A 55 5.96 12.20 8.01
C ASP A 55 7.28 11.61 7.48
N ARG A 56 7.21 10.46 6.77
CA ARG A 56 8.39 9.83 6.18
C ARG A 56 8.98 10.66 5.03
N TRP A 57 8.14 11.29 4.21
CA TRP A 57 8.61 12.18 3.15
C TRP A 57 9.21 13.48 3.72
N LEU A 58 8.53 14.11 4.68
CA LEU A 58 9.02 15.30 5.38
C LEU A 58 10.37 15.05 6.04
N SER A 59 10.48 14.00 6.85
CA SER A 59 11.73 13.62 7.52
C SER A 59 12.88 13.32 6.54
N ARG A 60 12.56 12.73 5.38
CA ARG A 60 13.56 12.52 4.32
C ARG A 60 14.04 13.85 3.74
N TRP A 61 13.12 14.77 3.50
CA TRP A 61 13.46 16.10 2.98
C TRP A 61 14.30 16.89 3.99
N GLU A 62 13.85 17.01 5.23
CA GLU A 62 14.54 17.72 6.30
C GLU A 62 15.96 17.17 6.54
N GLY A 63 16.07 15.86 6.63
CA GLY A 63 17.39 15.21 6.78
C GLY A 63 18.32 15.44 5.59
N ASN A 64 17.77 15.54 4.38
CA ASN A 64 18.55 15.84 3.19
C ASN A 64 19.00 17.32 3.16
N VAL A 65 18.12 18.26 3.51
CA VAL A 65 18.46 19.70 3.64
C VAL A 65 19.52 19.89 4.71
N ALA A 66 19.39 19.27 5.87
CA ALA A 66 20.38 19.36 6.94
C ALA A 66 21.78 18.84 6.49
N ARG A 67 21.82 17.71 5.78
CA ARG A 67 23.07 17.19 5.23
C ARG A 67 23.68 18.11 4.18
N TYR A 68 22.85 18.71 3.33
CA TYR A 68 23.32 19.65 2.32
C TYR A 68 23.88 20.93 2.96
N ALA A 69 23.17 21.51 3.94
CA ALA A 69 23.63 22.69 4.69
C ALA A 69 24.95 22.45 5.43
N ASN A 70 25.19 21.23 5.91
CA ASN A 70 26.42 20.82 6.59
C ASN A 70 27.52 20.28 5.65
N LEU A 71 27.37 20.48 4.34
CA LEU A 71 28.30 20.00 3.30
C LEU A 71 28.54 18.48 3.32
N ALA A 72 27.62 17.71 3.91
CA ALA A 72 27.68 16.25 3.96
C ALA A 72 27.10 15.55 2.70
N CYS A 73 26.58 16.33 1.74
CA CYS A 73 26.22 15.90 0.40
C CYS A 73 26.32 17.08 -0.58
N VAL A 74 26.51 16.78 -1.86
CA VAL A 74 26.73 17.79 -2.92
C VAL A 74 25.45 18.22 -3.64
N LYS A 75 24.32 17.58 -3.35
CA LYS A 75 23.03 17.89 -3.99
C LYS A 75 21.85 17.48 -3.13
N LEU A 76 20.76 18.19 -3.30
CA LEU A 76 19.48 17.80 -2.74
C LEU A 76 18.87 16.63 -3.55
N ILE A 77 18.11 15.79 -2.87
CA ILE A 77 17.39 14.67 -3.47
C ILE A 77 15.89 14.79 -3.15
N LEU A 78 15.07 14.24 -4.05
CA LEU A 78 13.62 14.30 -3.90
C LEU A 78 13.14 13.62 -2.60
N PRO A 79 12.09 14.17 -1.97
CA PRO A 79 11.50 13.57 -0.77
C PRO A 79 10.75 12.26 -1.07
N TRP A 80 10.21 12.14 -2.27
CA TRP A 80 9.28 11.11 -2.68
C TRP A 80 9.89 9.70 -2.79
N SER A 81 9.05 8.69 -2.63
CA SER A 81 9.35 7.35 -3.17
C SER A 81 9.43 7.43 -4.69
N THR A 82 10.14 6.50 -5.32
CA THR A 82 10.20 6.38 -6.78
C THR A 82 9.87 4.94 -7.20
N PRO A 83 9.61 4.67 -8.49
CA PRO A 83 9.45 3.30 -8.96
C PRO A 83 10.63 2.37 -8.61
N SER A 84 11.86 2.91 -8.60
CA SER A 84 13.09 2.18 -8.24
C SER A 84 13.36 2.15 -6.74
N THR A 85 12.95 3.18 -5.99
CA THR A 85 13.20 3.31 -4.54
C THR A 85 11.88 3.36 -3.78
N ARG A 86 11.23 2.20 -3.69
CA ARG A 86 9.88 2.07 -3.11
C ARG A 86 9.91 1.88 -1.60
N PHE A 87 10.53 2.82 -0.87
CA PHE A 87 10.55 2.74 0.60
C PHE A 87 9.15 2.82 1.22
N CYS A 88 8.16 3.44 0.55
CA CYS A 88 6.76 3.38 0.94
C CYS A 88 6.24 1.93 1.07
N THR A 89 6.66 1.02 0.18
CA THR A 89 6.30 -0.40 0.28
C THR A 89 7.18 -1.12 1.29
N ALA A 90 8.48 -0.87 1.27
CA ALA A 90 9.42 -1.58 2.12
C ALA A 90 9.23 -1.26 3.61
N GLU A 91 9.21 0.03 3.97
CA GLU A 91 9.19 0.48 5.36
C GLU A 91 7.78 0.50 5.97
N LEU A 92 6.77 0.96 5.23
CA LEU A 92 5.43 1.18 5.79
C LEU A 92 4.48 -0.02 5.60
N LYS A 93 4.77 -0.92 4.66
CA LYS A 93 3.94 -2.12 4.43
C LYS A 93 4.69 -3.39 4.82
N SER A 94 5.70 -3.77 4.04
CA SER A 94 6.33 -5.09 4.18
C SER A 94 7.03 -5.27 5.53
N ALA A 95 7.78 -4.28 6.01
CA ALA A 95 8.52 -4.39 7.27
C ALA A 95 7.58 -4.43 8.48
N VAL A 96 6.54 -3.58 8.52
CA VAL A 96 5.59 -3.54 9.64
C VAL A 96 4.73 -4.80 9.69
N ILE A 97 4.27 -5.30 8.54
CA ILE A 97 3.54 -6.56 8.45
C ILE A 97 4.42 -7.73 8.91
N ALA A 98 5.63 -7.86 8.38
CA ALA A 98 6.54 -8.94 8.77
C ALA A 98 6.91 -8.89 10.26
N SER A 99 7.09 -7.69 10.81
CA SER A 99 7.34 -7.51 12.25
C SER A 99 6.14 -7.94 13.10
N ALA A 100 4.92 -7.56 12.69
CA ALA A 100 3.69 -7.98 13.37
C ALA A 100 3.49 -9.49 13.31
N MET A 101 3.71 -10.10 12.14
CA MET A 101 3.63 -11.56 11.98
C MET A 101 4.62 -12.29 12.89
N ARG A 102 5.88 -11.84 12.98
CA ARG A 102 6.88 -12.47 13.86
C ARG A 102 6.52 -12.37 15.33
N ARG A 103 5.96 -11.25 15.78
CA ARG A 103 5.55 -11.05 17.18
C ARG A 103 4.30 -11.85 17.53
N ARG A 104 3.32 -11.85 16.62
CA ARG A 104 2.01 -12.45 16.87
C ARG A 104 2.03 -13.98 16.75
N PHE A 105 2.86 -14.49 15.86
CA PHE A 105 2.99 -15.93 15.58
C PHE A 105 4.44 -16.37 15.79
N PRO A 106 4.88 -16.47 17.04
CA PRO A 106 6.29 -16.73 17.35
C PRO A 106 6.75 -18.15 17.00
N THR A 107 5.82 -19.09 16.84
CA THR A 107 6.09 -20.51 16.53
C THR A 107 5.27 -20.96 15.33
N GLY A 108 5.65 -22.11 14.76
CA GLY A 108 4.96 -22.72 13.61
C GLY A 108 5.17 -22.00 12.29
N ASP A 109 4.71 -22.58 11.21
CA ASP A 109 4.84 -21.99 9.87
C ASP A 109 3.78 -20.91 9.63
N VAL A 110 4.14 -19.88 8.88
CA VAL A 110 3.23 -18.78 8.53
C VAL A 110 3.21 -18.56 7.04
N VAL A 111 2.00 -18.47 6.49
CA VAL A 111 1.77 -18.15 5.08
C VAL A 111 1.16 -16.76 4.95
N SER A 112 1.87 -15.86 4.28
CA SER A 112 1.37 -14.53 3.92
C SER A 112 0.73 -14.59 2.52
N ALA A 113 -0.60 -14.57 2.45
CA ALA A 113 -1.32 -14.49 1.18
C ALA A 113 -1.39 -13.04 0.68
N ALA A 114 -1.02 -12.81 -0.58
CA ALA A 114 -1.04 -11.49 -1.20
C ALA A 114 -1.83 -11.48 -2.52
N GLY A 115 -2.69 -10.47 -2.69
CA GLY A 115 -3.54 -10.31 -3.86
C GLY A 115 -2.84 -9.65 -5.05
N ILE A 116 -1.61 -10.05 -5.37
CA ILE A 116 -0.88 -9.53 -6.53
C ILE A 116 -1.24 -10.30 -7.81
N ARG A 117 -1.18 -9.61 -8.96
CA ARG A 117 -1.51 -10.17 -10.28
C ARG A 117 -0.40 -9.91 -11.28
N ARG A 118 -0.24 -10.81 -12.24
CA ARG A 118 0.80 -10.73 -13.29
C ARG A 118 0.65 -9.46 -14.14
N GLU A 119 -0.57 -9.07 -14.47
CA GLU A 119 -0.86 -7.91 -15.32
C GLU A 119 -0.44 -6.56 -14.73
N GLU A 120 -0.16 -6.49 -13.43
CA GLU A 120 0.12 -5.23 -12.76
C GLU A 120 1.54 -4.68 -13.04
N SER A 121 2.49 -5.51 -13.40
CA SER A 121 3.84 -5.10 -13.83
C SER A 121 4.68 -6.27 -14.32
N SER A 122 5.73 -5.98 -15.12
CA SER A 122 6.71 -6.96 -15.59
C SER A 122 7.42 -7.70 -14.45
N VAL A 123 7.64 -7.03 -13.31
CA VAL A 123 8.22 -7.65 -12.10
C VAL A 123 7.23 -8.66 -11.51
N ARG A 124 5.94 -8.28 -11.38
CA ARG A 124 4.90 -9.19 -10.86
C ARG A 124 4.61 -10.34 -11.79
N ALA A 125 4.71 -10.14 -13.10
CA ALA A 125 4.53 -11.21 -14.09
C ALA A 125 5.48 -12.40 -13.88
N ARG A 126 6.69 -12.13 -13.36
CA ARG A 126 7.74 -13.15 -13.10
C ARG A 126 7.71 -13.72 -11.69
N MET A 127 6.81 -13.26 -10.81
CA MET A 127 6.74 -13.76 -9.44
C MET A 127 6.19 -15.18 -9.41
N PRO A 128 6.68 -16.04 -8.51
CA PRO A 128 6.13 -17.36 -8.30
C PRO A 128 4.81 -17.28 -7.52
N VAL A 129 3.94 -18.29 -7.70
CA VAL A 129 2.72 -18.44 -6.90
C VAL A 129 3.04 -18.69 -5.43
N TRP A 130 4.10 -19.44 -5.17
CA TRP A 130 4.57 -19.81 -3.84
C TRP A 130 6.07 -19.60 -3.71
N ARG A 131 6.50 -19.03 -2.58
CA ARG A 131 7.93 -18.89 -2.26
C ARG A 131 8.16 -18.80 -0.76
N ARG A 132 9.36 -19.16 -0.32
CA ARG A 132 9.85 -18.86 1.03
C ARG A 132 9.99 -17.35 1.20
N ASP A 133 9.66 -16.84 2.40
CA ASP A 133 9.78 -15.43 2.75
C ASP A 133 10.65 -15.27 3.99
N GLU A 134 11.92 -14.96 3.77
CA GLU A 134 12.94 -14.81 4.82
C GLU A 134 12.59 -13.72 5.84
N ARG A 135 11.78 -12.72 5.47
CA ARG A 135 11.35 -11.65 6.38
C ARG A 135 10.45 -12.14 7.51
N THR A 136 9.80 -13.27 7.31
CA THR A 136 8.88 -13.86 8.27
C THR A 136 9.39 -15.17 8.88
N VAL A 137 10.61 -15.59 8.56
CA VAL A 137 11.27 -16.74 9.18
C VAL A 137 11.55 -16.46 10.66
N ARG A 138 11.42 -17.48 11.50
CA ARG A 138 11.63 -17.47 12.95
C ARG A 138 12.47 -18.67 13.37
N LYS A 139 12.87 -18.70 14.67
CA LYS A 139 13.67 -19.83 15.21
C LYS A 139 12.97 -21.18 15.07
N SER A 140 11.63 -21.22 15.18
CA SER A 140 10.83 -22.45 15.21
C SER A 140 9.73 -22.48 14.15
N GLY A 141 9.96 -21.88 12.99
CA GLY A 141 8.97 -21.92 11.91
C GLY A 141 9.44 -21.19 10.67
N MET A 142 8.88 -21.58 9.53
CA MET A 142 9.17 -21.01 8.21
C MET A 142 8.11 -19.98 7.82
N GLY A 143 8.54 -18.99 7.07
CA GLY A 143 7.66 -18.02 6.43
C GLY A 143 7.53 -18.29 4.94
N HIS A 144 6.31 -18.15 4.43
CA HIS A 144 6.01 -18.30 3.01
C HIS A 144 5.15 -17.16 2.51
N THR A 145 5.32 -16.80 1.24
CA THR A 145 4.39 -15.93 0.50
C THR A 145 3.61 -16.78 -0.49
N TRP A 146 2.31 -16.61 -0.49
CA TRP A 146 1.40 -17.22 -1.44
C TRP A 146 0.65 -16.15 -2.24
N ASN A 147 0.66 -16.26 -3.56
CA ASN A 147 0.00 -15.35 -4.49
C ASN A 147 -1.16 -16.09 -5.19
N PRO A 148 -2.29 -16.32 -4.51
CA PRO A 148 -3.36 -17.20 -4.99
C PRO A 148 -4.03 -16.73 -6.28
N ILE A 149 -4.04 -15.43 -6.52
CA ILE A 149 -4.71 -14.81 -7.68
C ILE A 149 -3.72 -14.25 -8.71
N LEU A 150 -2.47 -14.74 -8.70
CA LEU A 150 -1.42 -14.23 -9.58
C LEU A 150 -1.79 -14.29 -11.07
N GLY A 151 -2.56 -15.29 -11.50
CA GLY A 151 -3.02 -15.46 -12.87
C GLY A 151 -4.34 -14.76 -13.21
N TRP A 152 -4.97 -14.07 -12.25
CA TRP A 152 -6.26 -13.39 -12.47
C TRP A 152 -6.08 -12.06 -13.17
N SER A 153 -7.02 -11.73 -14.03
CA SER A 153 -7.20 -10.37 -14.55
C SER A 153 -7.91 -9.46 -13.53
N ARG A 154 -7.89 -8.15 -13.77
CA ARG A 154 -8.70 -7.20 -13.00
C ARG A 154 -10.19 -7.54 -13.08
N ALA A 155 -10.66 -7.95 -14.26
CA ALA A 155 -12.04 -8.34 -14.47
C ALA A 155 -12.43 -9.55 -13.62
N ASP A 156 -11.56 -10.56 -13.53
CA ASP A 156 -11.78 -11.76 -12.70
C ASP A 156 -11.94 -11.38 -11.22
N VAL A 157 -11.09 -10.48 -10.72
CA VAL A 157 -11.19 -10.00 -9.33
C VAL A 157 -12.52 -9.28 -9.09
N ILE A 158 -12.91 -8.35 -9.97
CA ILE A 158 -14.15 -7.59 -9.84
C ILE A 158 -15.36 -8.52 -9.89
N ASN A 159 -15.38 -9.44 -10.85
CA ASN A 159 -16.47 -10.42 -11.00
C ASN A 159 -16.56 -11.34 -9.78
N TYR A 160 -15.42 -11.81 -9.26
CA TYR A 160 -15.38 -12.62 -8.05
C TYR A 160 -15.93 -11.87 -6.83
N VAL A 161 -15.49 -10.65 -6.60
CA VAL A 161 -15.98 -9.82 -5.47
C VAL A 161 -17.50 -9.64 -5.57
N ARG A 162 -18.01 -9.32 -6.77
CA ARG A 162 -19.46 -9.17 -7.01
C ARG A 162 -20.23 -10.48 -6.80
N SER A 163 -19.71 -11.61 -7.29
CA SER A 163 -20.34 -12.93 -7.14
C SER A 163 -20.47 -13.35 -5.68
N ARG A 164 -19.61 -12.79 -4.80
CA ARG A 164 -19.68 -13.04 -3.34
C ARG A 164 -20.61 -12.07 -2.60
N GLY A 165 -21.26 -11.15 -3.31
CA GLY A 165 -22.10 -10.10 -2.71
C GLY A 165 -21.32 -9.01 -1.99
N ASP A 166 -19.98 -8.97 -2.18
CA ASP A 166 -19.15 -7.94 -1.57
C ASP A 166 -19.21 -6.63 -2.34
N ARG A 167 -19.04 -5.54 -1.61
CA ARG A 167 -18.93 -4.20 -2.20
C ARG A 167 -17.48 -3.91 -2.55
N LEU A 168 -17.27 -3.43 -3.77
CA LEU A 168 -15.98 -2.88 -4.17
C LEU A 168 -15.66 -1.62 -3.35
N HIS A 169 -14.37 -1.30 -3.26
CA HIS A 169 -13.91 -0.06 -2.62
C HIS A 169 -14.46 1.17 -3.36
N GLU A 170 -14.80 2.21 -2.62
CA GLU A 170 -15.39 3.46 -3.13
C GLU A 170 -14.50 4.17 -4.16
N ALA A 171 -13.18 4.00 -4.07
CA ALA A 171 -12.27 4.48 -5.11
C ALA A 171 -12.65 4.00 -6.52
N TYR A 172 -13.16 2.75 -6.65
CA TYR A 172 -13.65 2.23 -7.94
C TYR A 172 -15.06 2.71 -8.29
N THR A 173 -15.97 2.66 -7.31
CA THR A 173 -17.41 2.80 -7.57
C THR A 173 -17.88 4.24 -7.56
N THR A 174 -17.27 5.09 -6.76
CA THR A 174 -17.65 6.49 -6.57
C THR A 174 -16.73 7.43 -7.34
N TYR A 175 -15.44 7.18 -7.28
CA TYR A 175 -14.43 8.11 -7.83
C TYR A 175 -13.84 7.65 -9.17
N GLY A 176 -14.18 6.45 -9.66
CA GLY A 176 -13.76 5.96 -10.96
C GLY A 176 -12.27 5.60 -11.09
N SER A 177 -11.56 5.43 -9.97
CA SER A 177 -10.16 5.01 -10.00
C SER A 177 -9.99 3.64 -10.68
N THR A 178 -8.90 3.47 -11.41
CA THR A 178 -8.61 2.19 -12.08
C THR A 178 -7.95 1.18 -11.16
N ARG A 179 -7.43 1.64 -10.02
CA ARG A 179 -6.77 0.81 -9.00
C ARG A 179 -6.93 1.41 -7.61
N VAL A 180 -7.05 0.57 -6.59
CA VAL A 180 -6.93 1.01 -5.19
C VAL A 180 -5.48 0.93 -4.75
N SER A 181 -4.96 2.05 -4.28
CA SER A 181 -3.60 2.23 -3.72
C SER A 181 -3.67 3.34 -2.67
N CYS A 182 -2.55 3.99 -2.33
CA CYS A 182 -2.64 5.28 -1.62
C CYS A 182 -3.47 6.26 -2.45
N ALA A 183 -4.12 7.24 -1.80
CA ALA A 183 -4.91 8.26 -2.48
C ALA A 183 -4.09 8.91 -3.60
N PHE A 184 -2.91 9.43 -3.27
CA PHE A 184 -1.95 9.91 -4.26
C PHE A 184 -0.76 8.96 -4.30
N CYS A 185 -0.79 8.01 -5.24
CA CYS A 185 0.25 7.01 -5.38
C CYS A 185 1.28 7.44 -6.42
N ILE A 186 2.57 7.35 -6.07
CA ILE A 186 3.68 7.61 -7.00
C ILE A 186 3.61 6.78 -8.29
N MET A 187 2.91 5.65 -8.25
CA MET A 187 2.68 4.76 -9.39
C MET A 187 1.27 4.94 -10.00
N GLY A 188 0.52 5.93 -9.54
CA GLY A 188 -0.81 6.23 -10.06
C GLY A 188 -0.74 6.84 -11.46
N SER A 189 -1.73 6.54 -12.30
CA SER A 189 -1.95 7.29 -13.54
C SER A 189 -2.48 8.69 -13.22
N GLU A 190 -2.40 9.60 -14.18
CA GLU A 190 -3.03 10.92 -14.01
C GLU A 190 -4.52 10.82 -13.73
N HIS A 191 -5.20 9.90 -14.42
CA HIS A 191 -6.60 9.59 -14.17
C HIS A 191 -6.85 9.19 -12.70
N ASP A 192 -6.02 8.30 -12.13
CA ASP A 192 -6.17 7.88 -10.74
C ASP A 192 -5.87 9.02 -9.74
N LEU A 193 -4.90 9.89 -10.05
CA LEU A 193 -4.62 11.07 -9.22
C LEU A 193 -5.79 12.06 -9.25
N ARG A 194 -6.39 12.31 -10.42
CA ARG A 194 -7.59 13.15 -10.56
C ARG A 194 -8.79 12.54 -9.84
N ALA A 195 -8.99 11.23 -9.96
CA ALA A 195 -10.03 10.51 -9.23
C ALA A 195 -9.86 10.66 -7.70
N SER A 196 -8.62 10.61 -7.22
CA SER A 196 -8.30 10.83 -5.80
C SER A 196 -8.55 12.27 -5.36
N ALA A 197 -8.23 13.25 -6.19
CA ALA A 197 -8.49 14.67 -5.92
C ALA A 197 -10.01 14.99 -5.89
N GLY A 198 -10.82 14.20 -6.59
CA GLY A 198 -12.30 14.31 -6.54
C GLY A 198 -12.92 13.87 -5.20
N CYS A 199 -12.16 13.25 -4.31
CA CYS A 199 -12.62 12.86 -2.98
C CYS A 199 -12.32 13.97 -1.96
N ALA A 200 -13.36 14.51 -1.33
CA ALA A 200 -13.22 15.59 -0.35
C ALA A 200 -12.30 15.21 0.83
N ASP A 201 -12.33 13.96 1.27
CA ASP A 201 -11.47 13.45 2.34
C ASP A 201 -9.98 13.53 2.01
N ASN A 202 -9.62 13.57 0.72
CA ASN A 202 -8.23 13.59 0.25
C ASN A 202 -7.69 15.01 0.03
N VAL A 203 -8.51 16.06 0.13
CA VAL A 203 -8.10 17.45 -0.17
C VAL A 203 -7.01 17.93 0.78
N ALA A 204 -7.11 17.61 2.07
CA ALA A 204 -6.11 18.03 3.04
C ALA A 204 -4.72 17.45 2.71
N ILE A 205 -4.64 16.15 2.48
CA ILE A 205 -3.36 15.50 2.13
C ILE A 205 -2.86 15.92 0.74
N TYR A 206 -3.77 16.22 -0.21
CA TYR A 206 -3.38 16.79 -1.49
C TYR A 206 -2.59 18.09 -1.32
N ARG A 207 -3.12 19.01 -0.51
CA ARG A 207 -2.47 20.30 -0.20
C ARG A 207 -1.13 20.11 0.49
N GLU A 208 -1.06 19.29 1.55
CA GLU A 208 0.21 18.98 2.23
C GLU A 208 1.28 18.45 1.26
N MET A 209 0.87 17.60 0.32
CA MET A 209 1.80 17.05 -0.68
C MET A 209 2.24 18.11 -1.70
N VAL A 210 1.34 18.98 -2.15
CA VAL A 210 1.70 20.10 -3.04
C VAL A 210 2.61 21.10 -2.33
N GLU A 211 2.35 21.40 -1.06
CA GLU A 211 3.26 22.24 -0.25
C GLU A 211 4.68 21.64 -0.21
N LEU A 212 4.80 20.32 -0.03
CA LEU A 212 6.11 19.67 -0.06
C LEU A 212 6.73 19.68 -1.48
N GLU A 213 5.94 19.60 -2.53
CA GLU A 213 6.41 19.79 -3.92
C GLU A 213 7.03 21.18 -4.10
N VAL A 214 6.32 22.22 -3.68
CA VAL A 214 6.77 23.61 -3.76
C VAL A 214 8.03 23.81 -2.92
N LEU A 215 8.01 23.37 -1.67
CA LEU A 215 9.13 23.51 -0.74
C LEU A 215 10.39 22.80 -1.24
N SER A 216 10.24 21.61 -1.78
CA SER A 216 11.37 20.80 -2.24
C SER A 216 11.83 21.13 -3.67
N THR A 217 10.99 21.75 -4.47
CA THR A 217 11.19 21.97 -5.90
C THR A 217 11.34 20.68 -6.73
N PHE A 218 10.88 19.55 -6.18
CA PHE A 218 10.86 18.25 -6.85
C PHE A 218 9.42 17.81 -7.14
N SER A 219 9.09 17.65 -8.42
CA SER A 219 7.80 17.12 -8.83
C SER A 219 7.54 15.72 -8.27
N PHE A 220 6.28 15.45 -7.95
CA PHE A 220 5.85 14.19 -7.35
C PHE A 220 6.14 12.96 -8.22
N GLN A 221 5.92 13.06 -9.53
CA GLN A 221 6.12 11.95 -10.48
C GLN A 221 7.09 12.32 -11.61
N GLY A 222 8.33 12.63 -11.31
CA GLY A 222 9.32 12.94 -12.32
C GLY A 222 8.99 14.21 -13.10
N SER A 223 8.27 14.09 -14.22
CA SER A 223 7.88 15.25 -15.05
C SER A 223 6.47 15.79 -14.71
N ARG A 224 5.72 15.15 -13.81
CA ARG A 224 4.36 15.56 -13.45
C ARG A 224 4.35 16.18 -12.06
N TRP A 225 3.89 17.42 -11.99
CA TRP A 225 3.60 18.08 -10.72
C TRP A 225 2.23 17.66 -10.20
N LEU A 226 2.14 17.39 -8.91
CA LEU A 226 0.86 17.06 -8.28
C LEU A 226 -0.07 18.27 -8.28
N GLY A 227 0.49 19.48 -8.10
CA GLY A 227 -0.25 20.73 -8.17
C GLY A 227 -1.02 20.95 -9.47
N ASP A 228 -0.53 20.40 -10.60
CA ASP A 228 -1.19 20.49 -11.91
C ASP A 228 -2.38 19.52 -12.06
N VAL A 229 -2.49 18.52 -11.18
CA VAL A 229 -3.55 17.51 -11.26
C VAL A 229 -4.92 18.09 -10.94
N ALA A 230 -4.99 18.95 -9.91
CA ALA A 230 -6.24 19.58 -9.46
C ALA A 230 -5.95 20.99 -8.89
N PRO A 231 -5.54 21.97 -9.71
CA PRO A 231 -5.12 23.31 -9.23
C PRO A 231 -6.26 24.07 -8.54
N HIS A 232 -7.50 23.74 -8.84
CA HIS A 232 -8.68 24.34 -8.18
C HIS A 232 -8.85 23.97 -6.71
N LEU A 233 -8.06 23.05 -6.19
CA LEU A 233 -8.07 22.66 -4.77
C LEU A 233 -7.01 23.39 -3.92
N LEU A 234 -6.15 24.19 -4.55
CA LEU A 234 -5.05 24.92 -3.89
C LEU A 234 -5.46 26.27 -3.31
#